data_de4f17f07f661928ee3a0f5801d71daa
#
_entry.id   de4f17f07f661928ee3a0f5801d71daa
#
_cell.length_a   1.000
_cell.length_b   1.000
_cell.length_c   1.000
_cell.angle_alpha   90.00
_cell.angle_beta   90.00
_cell.angle_gamma   90.00
#
_symmetry.space_group_name_H-M   'P 1'
#
loop_
_entity.id
_entity.type
_entity.pdbx_description
1 polymer ?
#
loop_
_entity_poly.entity_id
_entity_poly.type
_entity_poly.pdbx_seq_one_letter_code
_entity_poly.pdbx_strand_id
1 'polypeptide(L)'
;MESYILDKTYNLAYSIKDLEIYKEIVSLSNRIDLELKDELKSFEEAKELYNEALKYGKYHPSLKDYEKRLSEAKAKLYSNNLVIEYNNRYKEFNSMLDSMFDSIKISISNKFDLSNEIKKCGCVKWE
;
A
#
# COMPACT_ATOMS: atom_id res chain seq x y z
N MET A 1 -24.92 -1.22 -21.16
CA MET A 1 -24.84 -1.49 -19.72
C MET A 1 -23.40 -1.53 -19.22
N GLU A 2 -22.51 -2.24 -19.87
CA GLU A 2 -21.08 -2.23 -19.56
C GLU A 2 -20.46 -0.83 -19.61
N SER A 3 -20.74 -0.06 -20.64
CA SER A 3 -20.25 1.33 -20.79
C SER A 3 -20.69 2.22 -19.62
N TYR A 4 -21.94 2.11 -19.17
CA TYR A 4 -22.44 2.91 -18.05
C TYR A 4 -21.73 2.59 -16.72
N ILE A 5 -21.48 1.31 -16.44
CA ILE A 5 -20.75 0.88 -15.22
C ILE A 5 -19.31 1.38 -15.29
N LEU A 6 -18.65 1.27 -16.44
CA LEU A 6 -17.29 1.77 -16.65
C LEU A 6 -17.23 3.29 -16.47
N ASP A 7 -18.17 4.05 -17.05
CA ASP A 7 -18.22 5.50 -16.90
C ASP A 7 -18.39 5.92 -15.45
N LYS A 8 -19.26 5.25 -14.69
CA LYS A 8 -19.44 5.50 -13.25
C LYS A 8 -18.20 5.15 -12.44
N THR A 9 -17.52 4.07 -12.80
CA THR A 9 -16.26 3.67 -12.17
C THR A 9 -15.14 4.68 -12.41
N TYR A 10 -14.99 5.16 -13.64
CA TYR A 10 -14.03 6.22 -13.95
C TYR A 10 -14.35 7.53 -13.24
N ASN A 11 -15.63 7.92 -13.19
CA ASN A 11 -16.05 9.12 -12.47
C ASN A 11 -15.73 9.03 -10.97
N LEU A 12 -15.94 7.88 -10.36
CA LEU A 12 -15.55 7.62 -8.96
C LEU A 12 -14.04 7.71 -8.77
N ALA A 13 -13.26 7.11 -9.66
CA ALA A 13 -11.79 7.17 -9.62
C ALA A 13 -11.28 8.60 -9.74
N TYR A 14 -11.83 9.40 -10.64
CA TYR A 14 -11.48 10.83 -10.76
C TYR A 14 -11.86 11.63 -9.52
N SER A 15 -13.03 11.37 -8.93
CA SER A 15 -13.45 12.01 -7.69
C SER A 15 -12.51 11.69 -6.52
N ILE A 16 -12.03 10.45 -6.41
CA ILE A 16 -11.06 10.03 -5.40
C ILE A 16 -9.72 10.75 -5.60
N LYS A 17 -9.23 10.85 -6.84
CA LYS A 17 -7.99 11.57 -7.16
C LYS A 17 -8.08 13.07 -6.90
N ASP A 18 -9.28 13.62 -6.85
CA ASP A 18 -9.52 15.05 -6.61
C ASP A 18 -9.59 15.38 -5.10
N LEU A 19 -9.62 14.38 -4.23
CA LEU A 19 -9.58 14.56 -2.78
C LEU A 19 -8.24 15.18 -2.34
N GLU A 20 -8.31 16.11 -1.39
CA GLU A 20 -7.11 16.76 -0.84
C GLU A 20 -6.13 15.74 -0.25
N ILE A 21 -6.62 14.73 0.47
CA ILE A 21 -5.76 13.69 1.05
C ILE A 21 -4.97 12.93 -0.01
N TYR A 22 -5.56 12.65 -1.17
CA TYR A 22 -4.85 12.02 -2.29
C TYR A 22 -3.74 12.93 -2.83
N LYS A 23 -4.04 14.21 -3.02
CA LYS A 23 -3.07 15.21 -3.49
C LYS A 23 -1.91 15.39 -2.50
N GLU A 24 -2.22 15.41 -1.21
CA GLU A 24 -1.20 15.44 -0.14
C GLU A 24 -0.28 14.22 -0.19
N ILE A 25 -0.83 13.01 -0.36
CA ILE A 25 -0.06 11.76 -0.46
C ILE A 25 0.86 11.80 -1.69
N VAL A 26 0.37 12.24 -2.84
CA VAL A 26 1.19 12.37 -4.06
C VAL A 26 2.31 13.38 -3.86
N SER A 27 2.01 14.53 -3.24
CA SER A 27 3.01 15.55 -2.94
C SER A 27 4.10 15.04 -1.98
N LEU A 28 3.70 14.33 -0.92
CA LEU A 28 4.63 13.71 0.03
C LEU A 28 5.48 12.62 -0.62
N SER A 29 4.89 11.80 -1.48
CA SER A 29 5.63 10.79 -2.26
C SER A 29 6.71 11.41 -3.13
N ASN A 30 6.37 12.45 -3.87
CA ASN A 30 7.33 13.18 -4.72
C ASN A 30 8.46 13.81 -3.90
N ARG A 31 8.14 14.37 -2.74
CA ARG A 31 9.16 14.94 -1.83
C ARG A 31 10.07 13.86 -1.26
N ILE A 32 9.54 12.71 -0.88
CA ILE A 32 10.33 11.57 -0.41
C ILE A 32 11.30 11.11 -1.49
N ASP A 33 10.83 10.96 -2.73
CA ASP A 33 11.66 10.53 -3.86
C ASP A 33 12.81 11.51 -4.16
N LEU A 34 12.59 12.80 -3.93
CA LEU A 34 13.61 13.82 -4.15
C LEU A 34 14.56 14.00 -2.96
N GLU A 35 14.01 14.11 -1.75
CA GLU A 35 14.76 14.45 -0.55
C GLU A 35 15.47 13.25 0.09
N LEU A 36 14.90 12.04 -0.06
CA LEU A 36 15.38 10.79 0.55
C LEU A 36 15.91 9.79 -0.48
N LYS A 37 16.36 10.26 -1.61
CA LYS A 37 16.84 9.41 -2.71
C LYS A 37 17.94 8.44 -2.28
N ASP A 38 18.89 8.90 -1.48
CA ASP A 38 20.03 8.09 -1.04
C ASP A 38 19.59 7.04 0.00
N GLU A 39 18.69 7.40 0.90
CA GLU A 39 18.10 6.47 1.89
C GLU A 39 17.25 5.41 1.22
N LEU A 40 16.45 5.79 0.23
CA LEU A 40 15.65 4.85 -0.57
C LEU A 40 16.55 3.86 -1.32
N LYS A 41 17.60 4.35 -1.96
CA LYS A 41 18.58 3.52 -2.65
C LYS A 41 19.26 2.54 -1.70
N SER A 42 19.72 3.01 -0.55
CA SER A 42 20.34 2.15 0.47
C SER A 42 19.39 1.07 0.99
N PHE A 43 18.12 1.40 1.14
CA PHE A 43 17.09 0.44 1.55
C PHE A 43 16.84 -0.63 0.48
N GLU A 44 16.69 -0.23 -0.79
CA GLU A 44 16.49 -1.17 -1.90
C GLU A 44 17.69 -2.10 -2.08
N GLU A 45 18.92 -1.59 -2.06
CA GLU A 45 20.14 -2.39 -2.13
C GLU A 45 20.23 -3.41 -0.97
N ALA A 46 19.92 -2.98 0.25
CA ALA A 46 19.89 -3.87 1.42
C ALA A 46 18.83 -4.97 1.29
N LYS A 47 17.66 -4.61 0.77
CA LYS A 47 16.55 -5.53 0.51
C LYS A 47 16.88 -6.57 -0.57
N GLU A 48 17.50 -6.15 -1.66
CA GLU A 48 17.96 -7.06 -2.73
C GLU A 48 18.97 -8.07 -2.21
N LEU A 49 20.01 -7.61 -1.49
CA LEU A 49 21.03 -8.49 -0.91
C LEU A 49 20.42 -9.51 0.07
N TYR A 50 19.50 -9.08 0.91
CA TYR A 50 18.80 -9.97 1.83
C TYR A 50 17.93 -11.00 1.10
N ASN A 51 17.17 -10.57 0.10
CA ASN A 51 16.32 -11.45 -0.70
C ASN A 51 17.12 -12.46 -1.51
N GLU A 52 18.27 -12.06 -2.06
CA GLU A 52 19.18 -12.98 -2.75
C GLU A 52 19.74 -14.02 -1.79
N ALA A 53 20.19 -13.61 -0.60
CA ALA A 53 20.70 -14.52 0.41
C ALA A 53 19.63 -15.52 0.88
N LEU A 54 18.35 -15.11 0.99
CA LEU A 54 17.24 -16.00 1.32
C LEU A 54 17.02 -17.13 0.31
N LYS A 55 17.33 -16.91 -0.96
CA LYS A 55 17.22 -17.95 -2.00
C LYS A 55 18.17 -19.13 -1.75
N TYR A 56 19.30 -18.87 -1.10
CA TYR A 56 20.28 -19.91 -0.72
C TYR A 56 19.98 -20.55 0.65
N GLY A 57 18.88 -20.17 1.30
CA GLY A 57 18.40 -20.75 2.55
C GLY A 57 19.01 -20.17 3.83
N LYS A 58 18.56 -20.70 4.95
CA LYS A 58 18.90 -20.22 6.30
C LYS A 58 20.40 -20.33 6.66
N TYR A 59 21.17 -21.05 5.88
CA TYR A 59 22.59 -21.32 6.14
C TYR A 59 23.54 -20.39 5.36
N HIS A 60 23.00 -19.39 4.67
CA HIS A 60 23.86 -18.41 3.99
C HIS A 60 24.71 -17.66 5.04
N PRO A 61 26.05 -17.64 4.89
CA PRO A 61 26.95 -17.13 5.93
C PRO A 61 26.73 -15.65 6.25
N SER A 62 26.29 -14.85 5.28
CA SER A 62 26.06 -13.40 5.43
C SER A 62 24.59 -13.03 5.67
N LEU A 63 23.68 -14.00 5.86
CA LEU A 63 22.25 -13.73 6.01
C LEU A 63 21.95 -12.79 7.19
N LYS A 64 22.57 -13.04 8.35
CA LYS A 64 22.39 -12.21 9.54
C LYS A 64 22.91 -10.79 9.35
N ASP A 65 24.02 -10.63 8.64
CA ASP A 65 24.59 -9.31 8.37
C ASP A 65 23.69 -8.51 7.40
N TYR A 66 23.14 -9.17 6.40
CA TYR A 66 22.19 -8.55 5.47
C TYR A 66 20.86 -8.21 6.14
N GLU A 67 20.37 -9.08 7.04
CA GLU A 67 19.18 -8.80 7.87
C GLU A 67 19.39 -7.56 8.74
N LYS A 68 20.54 -7.47 9.42
CA LYS A 68 20.90 -6.30 10.22
C LYS A 68 20.98 -5.04 9.38
N ARG A 69 21.67 -5.08 8.25
CA ARG A 69 21.79 -3.96 7.31
C ARG A 69 20.43 -3.49 6.80
N LEU A 70 19.54 -4.43 6.46
CA LEU A 70 18.17 -4.11 6.04
C LEU A 70 17.37 -3.46 7.18
N SER A 71 17.47 -3.99 8.39
CA SER A 71 16.80 -3.44 9.57
C SER A 71 17.26 -2.02 9.88
N GLU A 72 18.57 -1.74 9.81
CA GLU A 72 19.14 -0.40 10.03
C GLU A 72 18.69 0.59 8.95
N ALA A 73 18.74 0.19 7.67
CA ALA A 73 18.27 1.02 6.56
C ALA A 73 16.78 1.32 6.67
N LYS A 74 15.97 0.32 7.04
CA LYS A 74 14.55 0.47 7.30
C LYS A 74 14.27 1.44 8.46
N ALA A 75 14.95 1.26 9.59
CA ALA A 75 14.79 2.13 10.75
C ALA A 75 15.14 3.58 10.42
N LYS A 76 16.21 3.81 9.69
CA LYS A 76 16.61 5.16 9.24
C LYS A 76 15.55 5.81 8.35
N LEU A 77 15.04 5.07 7.36
CA LEU A 77 14.02 5.56 6.44
C LEU A 77 12.70 5.86 7.16
N TYR A 78 12.21 4.94 7.99
CA TYR A 78 10.93 5.05 8.68
C TYR A 78 10.93 6.02 9.88
N SER A 79 12.09 6.43 10.36
CA SER A 79 12.21 7.49 11.38
C SER A 79 12.17 8.91 10.80
N ASN A 80 12.23 9.05 9.48
CA ASN A 80 12.14 10.35 8.84
C ASN A 80 10.71 10.91 8.93
N ASN A 81 10.59 12.21 9.28
CA ASN A 81 9.30 12.86 9.46
C ASN A 81 8.42 12.84 8.20
N LEU A 82 9.01 12.97 7.01
CA LEU A 82 8.26 12.89 5.75
C LEU A 82 7.64 11.51 5.53
N VAL A 83 8.38 10.45 5.86
CA VAL A 83 7.90 9.07 5.74
C VAL A 83 6.81 8.79 6.77
N ILE A 84 6.97 9.28 8.00
CA ILE A 84 5.94 9.18 9.06
C ILE A 84 4.65 9.87 8.62
N GLU A 85 4.75 11.08 8.10
CA GLU A 85 3.60 11.85 7.62
C GLU A 85 2.92 11.15 6.43
N TYR A 86 3.69 10.68 5.46
CA TYR A 86 3.20 9.89 4.33
C TYR A 86 2.43 8.64 4.80
N ASN A 87 3.01 7.86 5.71
CA ASN A 87 2.38 6.66 6.23
C ASN A 87 1.08 6.94 6.98
N ASN A 88 1.03 8.03 7.75
CA ASN A 88 -0.18 8.43 8.46
C ASN A 88 -1.30 8.84 7.49
N ARG A 89 -0.98 9.65 6.49
CA ARG A 89 -1.94 10.05 5.45
C ARG A 89 -2.40 8.86 4.60
N TYR A 90 -1.49 7.96 4.30
CA TYR A 90 -1.80 6.74 3.55
C TYR A 90 -2.75 5.82 4.31
N LYS A 91 -2.56 5.63 5.62
CA LYS A 91 -3.49 4.87 6.47
C LYS A 91 -4.87 5.51 6.54
N GLU A 92 -4.93 6.82 6.70
CA GLU A 92 -6.18 7.58 6.71
C GLU A 92 -6.92 7.42 5.38
N PHE A 93 -6.23 7.55 4.27
CA PHE A 93 -6.77 7.36 2.94
C PHE A 93 -7.29 5.93 2.70
N ASN A 94 -6.53 4.91 3.12
CA ASN A 94 -6.98 3.52 3.04
C ASN A 94 -8.24 3.25 3.88
N SER A 95 -8.32 3.80 5.09
CA SER A 95 -9.52 3.69 5.92
C SER A 95 -10.74 4.33 5.26
N MET A 96 -10.53 5.46 4.59
CA MET A 96 -11.58 6.14 3.84
C MET A 96 -12.04 5.32 2.63
N LEU A 97 -11.11 4.72 1.87
CA LEU A 97 -11.43 3.81 0.76
C LEU A 97 -12.19 2.57 1.25
N ASP A 98 -11.75 1.95 2.34
CA ASP A 98 -12.41 0.77 2.92
C ASP A 98 -13.86 1.09 3.32
N SER A 99 -14.11 2.24 3.93
CA SER A 99 -15.46 2.71 4.26
C SER A 99 -16.33 2.93 3.03
N MET A 100 -15.76 3.47 1.96
CA MET A 100 -16.47 3.65 0.67
C MET A 100 -16.82 2.31 0.03
N PHE A 101 -15.89 1.36 0.01
CA PHE A 101 -16.12 0.02 -0.52
C PHE A 101 -17.14 -0.76 0.30
N ASP A 102 -17.12 -0.64 1.63
CA ASP A 102 -18.12 -1.25 2.51
C ASP A 102 -19.51 -0.68 2.25
N SER A 103 -19.64 0.62 2.04
CA SER A 103 -20.90 1.27 1.66
C SER A 103 -21.44 0.73 0.34
N ILE A 104 -20.59 0.52 -0.65
CA ILE A 104 -20.95 -0.08 -1.94
C ILE A 104 -21.42 -1.52 -1.75
N LYS A 105 -20.67 -2.33 -1.00
CA LYS A 105 -21.04 -3.73 -0.70
C LYS A 105 -22.39 -3.83 -0.02
N ILE A 106 -22.64 -3.02 1.00
CA ILE A 106 -23.92 -2.98 1.72
C ILE A 106 -25.07 -2.61 0.78
N SER A 107 -24.88 -1.62 -0.07
CA SER A 107 -25.88 -1.21 -1.06
C SER A 107 -26.24 -2.32 -2.04
N ILE A 108 -25.25 -3.09 -2.47
CA ILE A 108 -25.43 -4.24 -3.36
C ILE A 108 -26.12 -5.39 -2.61
N SER A 109 -25.65 -5.72 -1.40
CA SER A 109 -26.19 -6.82 -0.58
C SER A 109 -27.64 -6.60 -0.22
N ASN A 110 -28.02 -5.38 0.18
CA ASN A 110 -29.39 -5.03 0.51
C ASN A 110 -30.34 -5.14 -0.69
N LYS A 111 -29.82 -4.91 -1.89
CA LYS A 111 -30.63 -4.90 -3.12
C LYS A 111 -30.81 -6.28 -3.72
N PHE A 112 -29.82 -7.18 -3.57
CA PHE A 112 -29.77 -8.49 -4.22
C PHE A 112 -29.69 -9.68 -3.25
N ASP A 113 -29.78 -9.45 -1.95
CA ASP A 113 -29.65 -10.46 -0.89
C ASP A 113 -28.41 -11.37 -1.02
N LEU A 114 -27.32 -10.76 -1.46
CA LEU A 114 -26.02 -11.43 -1.68
C LEU A 114 -25.24 -11.67 -0.37
N SER A 115 -25.80 -11.35 0.79
CA SER A 115 -25.12 -11.44 2.08
C SER A 115 -24.59 -12.85 2.41
N ASN A 116 -25.24 -13.89 1.90
CA ASN A 116 -24.84 -15.27 2.10
C ASN A 116 -23.79 -15.77 1.09
N GLU A 117 -23.76 -15.21 -0.11
CA GLU A 117 -22.79 -15.60 -1.15
C GLU A 117 -21.45 -14.91 -0.98
N ILE A 118 -21.44 -13.64 -0.58
CA ILE A 118 -20.21 -12.86 -0.32
C ILE A 118 -19.42 -13.47 0.85
N LYS A 119 -20.10 -14.02 1.86
CA LYS A 119 -19.44 -14.73 2.98
C LYS A 119 -18.77 -16.03 2.54
N LYS A 120 -19.24 -16.68 1.49
CA LYS A 120 -18.63 -17.89 0.93
C LYS A 120 -17.41 -17.61 0.04
N CYS A 121 -17.35 -16.44 -0.57
CA CYS A 121 -16.22 -15.99 -1.40
C CYS A 121 -15.10 -15.28 -0.61
N GLY A 122 -15.23 -15.15 0.71
CA GLY A 122 -14.32 -14.42 1.58
C GLY A 122 -12.95 -15.07 1.84
N CYS A 123 -12.54 -16.04 1.03
CA CYS A 123 -11.26 -16.72 1.18
C CYS A 123 -10.31 -16.49 0.01
N VAL A 124 -10.16 -15.27 -0.46
CA VAL A 124 -8.95 -14.89 -1.18
C VAL A 124 -8.04 -14.15 -0.20
N LYS A 125 -7.25 -14.91 0.55
CA LYS A 125 -6.08 -14.36 1.23
C LYS A 125 -5.08 -13.97 0.15
N TRP A 126 -4.89 -12.70 -0.03
CA TRP A 126 -3.71 -12.18 -0.72
C TRP A 126 -2.54 -12.29 0.25
N GLU A 127 -1.79 -13.36 0.11
CA GLU A 127 -0.45 -13.45 0.71
C GLU A 127 0.56 -12.68 -0.14
#